data_4557875dd5ec963d7097a8855e1fd12a
#
_entry.id   4557875dd5ec963d7097a8855e1fd12a
#
_cell.length_a   1.000
_cell.length_b   1.000
_cell.length_c   1.000
_cell.angle_alpha   90.00
_cell.angle_beta   90.00
_cell.angle_gamma   90.00
#
_symmetry.space_group_name_H-M   'P 1'
#
loop_
_entity.id
_entity.type
_entity.pdbx_description
1 polymer ?
#
loop_
_entity_poly.entity_id
_entity_poly.type
_entity_poly.pdbx_seq_one_letter_code
_entity_poly.pdbx_strand_id
1 'polypeptide(L)'
;MALLVTVLVLIGGAITLCVVWRVASLPCPWWLVPVLENPYFQVVAGAELLMDRAGIGPGMAVLDAGCGPGRMTVPMSARVGDAGRIVAIDRQPRMLQRLKERVDDRGLANVETVLGKLGEGLLPAAAFDVAVLVTVLGEIPDKVGALVEIRDTLRSGGVLSVTEVLPDPHYQSLTRVRALAAAAGLHEQRLFKGWAGYTVNLVRGGSD
;
A
#
# COMPACT_ATOMS: atom_id res chain seq x y z
N MET A 1 14.08 -24.24 -33.67
CA MET A 1 15.08 -23.20 -33.37
C MET A 1 14.48 -21.80 -33.31
N ALA A 2 13.73 -21.35 -34.33
CA ALA A 2 13.11 -20.00 -34.35
C ALA A 2 12.17 -19.73 -33.15
N LEU A 3 11.27 -20.66 -32.81
CA LEU A 3 10.36 -20.52 -31.66
C LEU A 3 11.09 -20.33 -30.33
N LEU A 4 12.17 -21.09 -30.09
CA LEU A 4 12.98 -20.96 -28.87
C LEU A 4 13.65 -19.59 -28.79
N VAL A 5 14.21 -19.10 -29.88
CA VAL A 5 14.83 -17.77 -29.96
C VAL A 5 13.78 -16.68 -29.69
N THR A 6 12.59 -16.77 -30.29
CA THR A 6 11.52 -15.81 -30.07
C THR A 6 11.07 -15.79 -28.59
N VAL A 7 10.91 -16.97 -27.98
CA VAL A 7 10.56 -17.07 -26.56
C VAL A 7 11.64 -16.45 -25.65
N LEU A 8 12.91 -16.73 -25.92
CA LEU A 8 14.04 -16.15 -25.15
C LEU A 8 14.11 -14.63 -25.30
N VAL A 9 13.86 -14.08 -26.48
CA VAL A 9 13.82 -12.63 -26.74
C VAL A 9 12.65 -11.98 -25.97
N LEU A 10 11.47 -12.60 -25.99
CA LEU A 10 10.30 -12.09 -25.25
C LEU A 10 10.54 -12.13 -23.73
N ILE A 11 11.11 -13.21 -23.20
CA ILE A 11 11.47 -13.33 -21.79
C ILE A 11 12.51 -12.28 -21.41
N GLY A 12 13.56 -12.12 -22.19
CA GLY A 12 14.61 -11.12 -21.98
C GLY A 12 14.05 -9.70 -22.00
N GLY A 13 13.16 -9.39 -22.96
CA GLY A 13 12.46 -8.11 -23.01
C GLY A 13 11.59 -7.84 -21.78
N ALA A 14 10.82 -8.84 -21.35
CA ALA A 14 9.98 -8.73 -20.14
C ALA A 14 10.83 -8.51 -18.87
N ILE A 15 11.94 -9.24 -18.71
CA ILE A 15 12.88 -9.06 -17.58
C ILE A 15 13.48 -7.65 -17.61
N THR A 16 13.95 -7.20 -18.77
CA THR A 16 14.50 -5.84 -18.92
C THR A 16 13.48 -4.78 -18.54
N LEU A 17 12.25 -4.91 -19.02
CA LEU A 17 11.16 -4.00 -18.69
C LEU A 17 10.87 -3.97 -17.18
N CYS A 18 10.80 -5.13 -16.54
CA CYS A 18 10.62 -5.23 -15.08
C CYS A 18 11.77 -4.57 -14.30
N VAL A 19 13.02 -4.76 -14.76
CA VAL A 19 14.19 -4.14 -14.13
C VAL A 19 14.16 -2.62 -14.27
N VAL A 20 13.89 -2.11 -15.49
CA VAL A 20 13.77 -0.66 -15.74
C VAL A 20 12.65 -0.06 -14.89
N TRP A 21 11.50 -0.72 -14.83
CA TRP A 21 10.36 -0.29 -14.04
C TRP A 21 10.70 -0.20 -12.54
N ARG A 22 11.35 -1.24 -12.02
CA ARG A 22 11.83 -1.29 -10.63
C ARG A 22 12.86 -0.20 -10.31
N VAL A 23 13.86 0.00 -11.18
CA VAL A 23 14.93 0.99 -10.98
C VAL A 23 14.39 2.41 -11.04
N ALA A 24 13.47 2.68 -11.97
CA ALA A 24 12.85 3.99 -12.14
C ALA A 24 11.74 4.28 -11.11
N SER A 25 11.41 3.35 -10.20
CA SER A 25 10.31 3.48 -9.23
C SER A 25 9.01 3.96 -9.89
N LEU A 26 8.69 3.38 -11.06
CA LEU A 26 7.49 3.74 -11.80
C LEU A 26 6.26 3.14 -11.12
N PRO A 27 5.16 3.89 -10.99
CA PRO A 27 3.94 3.38 -10.39
C PRO A 27 3.29 2.32 -11.28
N CYS A 28 2.53 1.42 -10.64
CA CYS A 28 1.71 0.44 -11.37
C CYS A 28 0.79 1.16 -12.34
N PRO A 29 0.82 0.84 -13.66
CA PRO A 29 -0.05 1.51 -14.62
C PRO A 29 -1.51 1.20 -14.33
N TRP A 30 -2.37 2.21 -14.42
CA TRP A 30 -3.81 2.10 -14.18
C TRP A 30 -4.52 1.02 -15.02
N TRP A 31 -3.99 0.63 -16.18
CA TRP A 31 -4.55 -0.43 -17.03
C TRP A 31 -4.20 -1.84 -16.56
N LEU A 32 -3.24 -2.01 -15.61
CA LEU A 32 -2.94 -3.29 -14.96
C LEU A 32 -3.84 -3.61 -13.76
N VAL A 33 -4.79 -2.74 -13.41
CA VAL A 33 -5.76 -2.99 -12.32
C VAL A 33 -6.40 -4.37 -12.36
N PRO A 34 -6.85 -4.91 -13.54
CA PRO A 34 -7.42 -6.26 -13.57
C PRO A 34 -6.45 -7.36 -13.13
N VAL A 35 -5.14 -7.14 -13.29
CA VAL A 35 -4.11 -8.08 -12.82
C VAL A 35 -4.00 -8.05 -11.30
N LEU A 36 -4.12 -6.86 -10.68
CA LEU A 36 -4.08 -6.70 -9.22
C LEU A 36 -5.34 -7.22 -8.52
N GLU A 37 -6.45 -7.34 -9.24
CA GLU A 37 -7.74 -7.81 -8.74
C GLU A 37 -8.00 -9.31 -9.02
N ASN A 38 -7.00 -10.04 -9.53
CA ASN A 38 -7.15 -11.46 -9.81
C ASN A 38 -7.25 -12.30 -8.50
N PRO A 39 -7.76 -13.55 -8.57
CA PRO A 39 -7.94 -14.41 -7.40
C PRO A 39 -6.66 -14.68 -6.60
N TYR A 40 -5.49 -14.68 -7.23
CA TYR A 40 -4.22 -14.87 -6.54
C TYR A 40 -4.00 -13.78 -5.48
N PHE A 41 -4.15 -12.49 -5.86
CA PHE A 41 -3.99 -11.39 -4.92
C PHE A 41 -5.08 -11.37 -3.84
N GLN A 42 -6.28 -11.90 -4.12
CA GLN A 42 -7.31 -12.06 -3.09
C GLN A 42 -6.90 -13.08 -2.03
N VAL A 43 -6.19 -14.15 -2.41
CA VAL A 43 -5.71 -15.17 -1.47
C VAL A 43 -4.52 -14.68 -0.64
N VAL A 44 -3.53 -14.03 -1.28
CA VAL A 44 -2.26 -13.70 -0.61
C VAL A 44 -2.27 -12.33 0.09
N ALA A 45 -3.13 -11.41 -0.38
CA ALA A 45 -3.26 -10.04 0.13
C ALA A 45 -4.72 -9.55 0.01
N GLY A 46 -5.68 -10.40 0.32
CA GLY A 46 -7.10 -10.05 0.36
C GLY A 46 -7.39 -9.04 1.46
N ALA A 47 -8.36 -8.16 1.23
CA ALA A 47 -8.63 -7.04 2.11
C ALA A 47 -8.98 -7.48 3.54
N GLU A 48 -9.82 -8.50 3.71
CA GLU A 48 -10.19 -9.02 5.04
C GLU A 48 -8.95 -9.47 5.83
N LEU A 49 -8.08 -10.28 5.20
CA LEU A 49 -6.84 -10.74 5.81
C LEU A 49 -5.93 -9.58 6.23
N LEU A 50 -5.80 -8.56 5.38
CA LEU A 50 -4.93 -7.42 5.68
C LEU A 50 -5.53 -6.50 6.75
N MET A 51 -6.85 -6.30 6.75
CA MET A 51 -7.56 -5.56 7.81
C MET A 51 -7.40 -6.22 9.17
N ASP A 52 -7.54 -7.56 9.24
CA ASP A 52 -7.36 -8.32 10.48
C ASP A 52 -5.91 -8.22 10.99
N ARG A 53 -4.93 -8.34 10.09
CA ARG A 53 -3.51 -8.18 10.44
C ARG A 53 -3.17 -6.77 10.93
N ALA A 54 -3.73 -5.75 10.31
CA ALA A 54 -3.54 -4.35 10.68
C ALA A 54 -4.34 -3.94 11.92
N GLY A 55 -5.28 -4.78 12.37
CA GLY A 55 -6.15 -4.48 13.51
C GLY A 55 -7.21 -3.43 13.23
N ILE A 56 -7.66 -3.30 11.96
CA ILE A 56 -8.68 -2.33 11.58
C ILE A 56 -10.06 -2.76 12.08
N GLY A 57 -10.70 -1.89 12.85
CA GLY A 57 -12.01 -2.11 13.46
C GLY A 57 -12.95 -0.91 13.32
N PRO A 58 -14.21 -1.06 13.81
CA PRO A 58 -15.23 0.00 13.74
C PRO A 58 -14.78 1.31 14.40
N GLY A 59 -15.17 2.43 13.82
CA GLY A 59 -14.92 3.78 14.33
C GLY A 59 -13.49 4.31 14.11
N MET A 60 -12.59 3.52 13.55
CA MET A 60 -11.21 3.93 13.32
C MET A 60 -11.06 4.93 12.18
N ALA A 61 -10.06 5.82 12.31
CA ALA A 61 -9.55 6.64 11.23
C ALA A 61 -8.36 5.94 10.57
N VAL A 62 -8.46 5.63 9.28
CA VAL A 62 -7.47 4.85 8.55
C VAL A 62 -6.93 5.63 7.35
N LEU A 63 -5.61 5.58 7.15
CA LEU A 63 -4.93 6.07 5.97
C LEU A 63 -4.66 4.90 5.02
N ASP A 64 -5.17 4.99 3.78
CA ASP A 64 -4.80 4.10 2.66
C ASP A 64 -3.74 4.77 1.82
N ALA A 65 -2.48 4.45 2.08
CA ALA A 65 -1.33 5.08 1.46
C ALA A 65 -0.94 4.38 0.15
N GLY A 66 -1.22 5.04 -0.98
CA GLY A 66 -1.13 4.44 -2.32
C GLY A 66 -2.35 3.56 -2.62
N CYS A 67 -3.53 4.14 -2.45
CA CYS A 67 -4.81 3.43 -2.48
C CYS A 67 -5.14 2.79 -3.83
N GLY A 68 -4.49 3.23 -4.92
CA GLY A 68 -4.83 2.79 -6.27
C GLY A 68 -6.31 2.98 -6.58
N PRO A 69 -6.97 1.99 -7.21
CA PRO A 69 -8.40 2.06 -7.54
C PRO A 69 -9.32 1.71 -6.34
N GLY A 70 -8.78 1.61 -5.11
CA GLY A 70 -9.56 1.38 -3.90
C GLY A 70 -9.77 -0.09 -3.51
N ARG A 71 -8.85 -0.96 -3.88
CA ARG A 71 -8.92 -2.39 -3.51
C ARG A 71 -8.98 -2.61 -2.00
N MET A 72 -8.27 -1.79 -1.23
CA MET A 72 -8.33 -1.77 0.23
C MET A 72 -9.34 -0.75 0.75
N THR A 73 -9.41 0.46 0.16
CA THR A 73 -10.25 1.56 0.61
C THR A 73 -11.71 1.17 0.78
N VAL A 74 -12.30 0.52 -0.25
CA VAL A 74 -13.73 0.16 -0.26
C VAL A 74 -14.08 -0.83 0.86
N PRO A 75 -13.41 -1.98 1.04
CA PRO A 75 -13.69 -2.86 2.17
C PRO A 75 -13.34 -2.25 3.52
N MET A 76 -12.28 -1.43 3.63
CA MET A 76 -11.97 -0.72 4.88
C MET A 76 -13.07 0.25 5.29
N SER A 77 -13.67 0.99 4.32
CA SER A 77 -14.81 1.87 4.57
C SER A 77 -15.98 1.13 5.23
N ALA A 78 -16.33 -0.05 4.71
CA ALA A 78 -17.36 -0.89 5.31
C ALA A 78 -16.97 -1.40 6.71
N ARG A 79 -15.70 -1.77 6.92
CA ARG A 79 -15.19 -2.28 8.20
C ARG A 79 -15.19 -1.21 9.30
N VAL A 80 -14.78 0.02 9.00
CA VAL A 80 -14.78 1.10 10.00
C VAL A 80 -16.17 1.67 10.25
N GLY A 81 -17.11 1.53 9.32
CA GLY A 81 -18.48 2.00 9.43
C GLY A 81 -18.62 3.53 9.47
N ASP A 82 -19.84 4.01 9.74
CA ASP A 82 -20.18 5.44 9.68
C ASP A 82 -19.48 6.30 10.72
N ALA A 83 -19.08 5.69 11.85
CA ALA A 83 -18.31 6.38 12.90
C ALA A 83 -16.81 6.47 12.61
N GLY A 84 -16.31 5.71 11.62
CA GLY A 84 -14.94 5.74 11.16
C GLY A 84 -14.76 6.56 9.90
N ARG A 85 -13.50 6.71 9.46
CA ARG A 85 -13.19 7.41 8.22
C ARG A 85 -11.97 6.80 7.53
N ILE A 86 -11.93 6.89 6.21
CA ILE A 86 -10.79 6.53 5.38
C ILE A 86 -10.28 7.78 4.65
N VAL A 87 -8.99 8.05 4.73
CA VAL A 87 -8.31 8.97 3.82
C VAL A 87 -7.46 8.13 2.87
N ALA A 88 -7.72 8.25 1.58
CA ALA A 88 -7.09 7.47 0.53
C ALA A 88 -6.23 8.39 -0.34
N ILE A 89 -4.91 8.23 -0.30
CA ILE A 89 -3.97 9.03 -1.09
C ILE A 89 -3.36 8.21 -2.22
N ASP A 90 -3.32 8.79 -3.42
CA ASP A 90 -2.58 8.23 -4.57
C ASP A 90 -2.02 9.36 -5.45
N ARG A 91 -0.86 9.10 -6.08
CA ARG A 91 -0.21 10.04 -7.01
C ARG A 91 -0.84 10.04 -8.41
N GLN A 92 -1.63 9.05 -8.76
CA GLN A 92 -2.20 8.86 -10.09
C GLN A 92 -3.67 9.33 -10.14
N PRO A 93 -3.98 10.43 -10.88
CA PRO A 93 -5.36 10.93 -10.96
C PRO A 93 -6.37 9.90 -11.48
N ARG A 94 -5.94 9.04 -12.41
CA ARG A 94 -6.80 7.98 -12.97
C ARG A 94 -7.14 6.88 -11.97
N MET A 95 -6.24 6.59 -11.03
CA MET A 95 -6.53 5.65 -9.93
C MET A 95 -7.59 6.23 -9.00
N LEU A 96 -7.40 7.50 -8.59
CA LEU A 96 -8.37 8.20 -7.74
C LEU A 96 -9.73 8.40 -8.42
N GLN A 97 -9.75 8.64 -9.73
CA GLN A 97 -11.02 8.69 -10.47
C GLN A 97 -11.78 7.38 -10.34
N ARG A 98 -11.12 6.23 -10.55
CA ARG A 98 -11.74 4.90 -10.38
C ARG A 98 -12.18 4.64 -8.94
N LEU A 99 -11.38 5.08 -7.97
CA LEU A 99 -11.79 4.99 -6.57
C LEU A 99 -13.05 5.81 -6.30
N LYS A 100 -13.13 7.05 -6.79
CA LYS A 100 -14.32 7.91 -6.64
C LYS A 100 -15.56 7.28 -7.26
N GLU A 101 -15.45 6.75 -8.48
CA GLU A 101 -16.55 6.01 -9.13
C GLU A 101 -17.05 4.87 -8.24
N ARG A 102 -16.15 4.10 -7.61
CA ARG A 102 -16.50 3.00 -6.69
C ARG A 102 -17.13 3.47 -5.38
N VAL A 103 -16.68 4.61 -4.86
CA VAL A 103 -17.20 5.25 -3.66
C VAL A 103 -18.63 5.75 -3.90
N ASP A 104 -18.84 6.45 -5.03
CA ASP A 104 -20.14 7.01 -5.42
C ASP A 104 -21.15 5.90 -5.71
N ASP A 105 -20.77 4.88 -6.48
CA ASP A 105 -21.61 3.71 -6.80
C ASP A 105 -22.13 2.95 -5.56
N ARG A 106 -21.38 3.02 -4.44
CA ARG A 106 -21.71 2.34 -3.19
C ARG A 106 -22.23 3.26 -2.10
N GLY A 107 -22.32 4.58 -2.38
CA GLY A 107 -22.77 5.58 -1.42
C GLY A 107 -21.90 5.66 -0.16
N LEU A 108 -20.58 5.49 -0.28
CA LEU A 108 -19.66 5.52 0.84
C LEU A 108 -19.36 6.97 1.25
N ALA A 109 -19.95 7.43 2.34
CA ALA A 109 -19.81 8.80 2.82
C ALA A 109 -18.57 9.06 3.69
N ASN A 110 -17.87 7.99 4.12
CA ASN A 110 -16.73 8.04 5.05
C ASN A 110 -15.36 7.91 4.37
N VAL A 111 -15.29 8.13 3.04
CA VAL A 111 -14.05 8.06 2.25
C VAL A 111 -13.70 9.43 1.69
N GLU A 112 -12.51 9.91 2.04
CA GLU A 112 -11.89 11.10 1.48
C GLU A 112 -10.74 10.71 0.56
N THR A 113 -10.59 11.37 -0.60
CA THR A 113 -9.50 11.10 -1.55
C THR A 113 -8.56 12.28 -1.64
N VAL A 114 -7.25 12.02 -1.60
CA VAL A 114 -6.18 13.00 -1.72
C VAL A 114 -5.31 12.69 -2.94
N LEU A 115 -5.17 13.64 -3.86
CA LEU A 115 -4.23 13.53 -4.97
C LEU A 115 -2.87 14.08 -4.53
N GLY A 116 -1.85 13.25 -4.47
CA GLY A 116 -0.50 13.66 -4.10
C GLY A 116 0.44 12.49 -3.89
N LYS A 117 1.70 12.80 -3.60
CA LYS A 117 2.72 11.80 -3.30
C LYS A 117 2.97 11.77 -1.80
N LEU A 118 3.26 10.61 -1.30
CA LEU A 118 3.75 10.43 0.07
C LEU A 118 5.13 11.09 0.21
N GLY A 119 5.35 11.81 1.30
CA GLY A 119 6.55 12.60 1.55
C GLY A 119 6.44 14.08 1.16
N GLU A 120 5.26 14.55 0.68
CA GLU A 120 5.02 15.97 0.32
C GLU A 120 4.35 16.79 1.45
N GLY A 121 4.08 16.19 2.61
CA GLY A 121 3.49 16.90 3.75
C GLY A 121 2.00 17.24 3.56
N LEU A 122 1.27 16.43 2.80
CA LEU A 122 -0.13 16.68 2.46
C LEU A 122 -1.11 16.13 3.51
N LEU A 123 -0.65 15.32 4.41
CA LEU A 123 -1.48 14.56 5.35
C LEU A 123 -1.47 15.21 6.75
N PRO A 124 -2.61 15.21 7.46
CA PRO A 124 -2.69 15.78 8.80
C PRO A 124 -1.91 14.96 9.83
N ALA A 125 -1.21 15.64 10.73
CA ALA A 125 -0.48 14.98 11.83
C ALA A 125 -1.43 14.37 12.87
N ALA A 126 -1.03 13.24 13.48
CA ALA A 126 -1.73 12.57 14.58
C ALA A 126 -3.24 12.35 14.32
N ALA A 127 -3.60 11.96 13.09
CA ALA A 127 -4.97 11.89 12.62
C ALA A 127 -5.51 10.45 12.46
N PHE A 128 -4.61 9.46 12.38
CA PHE A 128 -4.98 8.08 12.03
C PHE A 128 -4.61 7.08 13.13
N ASP A 129 -5.48 6.11 13.33
CA ASP A 129 -5.24 4.96 14.21
C ASP A 129 -4.40 3.89 13.49
N VAL A 130 -4.63 3.74 12.18
CA VAL A 130 -3.91 2.80 11.32
C VAL A 130 -3.60 3.47 9.97
N ALA A 131 -2.40 3.23 9.46
CA ALA A 131 -2.05 3.45 8.06
C ALA A 131 -1.75 2.11 7.39
N VAL A 132 -2.21 1.90 6.17
CA VAL A 132 -1.87 0.72 5.36
C VAL A 132 -1.06 1.11 4.14
N LEU A 133 -0.07 0.29 3.80
CA LEU A 133 0.81 0.45 2.65
C LEU A 133 1.00 -0.91 2.00
N VAL A 134 0.23 -1.18 0.93
CA VAL A 134 0.11 -2.52 0.34
C VAL A 134 0.70 -2.52 -1.06
N THR A 135 1.88 -3.14 -1.22
CA THR A 135 2.63 -3.23 -2.49
C THR A 135 2.95 -1.86 -3.13
N VAL A 136 3.22 -0.86 -2.29
CA VAL A 136 3.46 0.54 -2.73
C VAL A 136 4.87 1.01 -2.40
N LEU A 137 5.46 0.51 -1.28
CA LEU A 137 6.71 1.04 -0.77
C LEU A 137 7.84 1.02 -1.81
N GLY A 138 7.86 0.00 -2.67
CA GLY A 138 8.86 -0.12 -3.73
C GLY A 138 8.76 0.95 -4.83
N GLU A 139 7.57 1.49 -5.05
CA GLU A 139 7.30 2.53 -6.07
C GLU A 139 7.65 3.96 -5.61
N ILE A 140 7.87 4.16 -4.30
CA ILE A 140 8.17 5.47 -3.73
C ILE A 140 9.65 5.78 -3.92
N PRO A 141 10.04 6.91 -4.56
CA PRO A 141 11.45 7.27 -4.69
C PRO A 141 12.12 7.54 -3.35
N ASP A 142 11.60 8.49 -2.57
CA ASP A 142 12.04 8.77 -1.19
C ASP A 142 11.21 7.97 -0.18
N LYS A 143 11.64 6.73 0.06
CA LYS A 143 10.95 5.80 0.96
C LYS A 143 11.02 6.24 2.42
N VAL A 144 12.14 6.82 2.83
CA VAL A 144 12.31 7.26 4.24
C VAL A 144 11.46 8.48 4.50
N GLY A 145 11.48 9.49 3.64
CA GLY A 145 10.61 10.68 3.76
C GLY A 145 9.13 10.32 3.81
N ALA A 146 8.69 9.40 2.95
CA ALA A 146 7.30 8.92 2.95
C ALA A 146 6.94 8.17 4.26
N LEU A 147 7.83 7.32 4.78
CA LEU A 147 7.59 6.63 6.05
C LEU A 147 7.60 7.60 7.25
N VAL A 148 8.42 8.67 7.21
CA VAL A 148 8.41 9.74 8.21
C VAL A 148 7.07 10.47 8.18
N GLU A 149 6.59 10.91 7.01
CA GLU A 149 5.28 11.54 6.89
C GLU A 149 4.17 10.62 7.44
N ILE A 150 4.11 9.36 7.00
CA ILE A 150 3.10 8.41 7.51
C ILE A 150 3.21 8.25 9.03
N ARG A 151 4.42 8.08 9.58
CA ARG A 151 4.64 8.02 11.03
C ARG A 151 4.02 9.22 11.75
N ASP A 152 4.23 10.42 11.21
CA ASP A 152 3.77 11.66 11.85
C ASP A 152 2.25 11.84 11.74
N THR A 153 1.59 11.20 10.78
CA THR A 153 0.14 11.14 10.68
C THR A 153 -0.52 10.19 11.68
N LEU A 154 0.24 9.23 12.24
CA LEU A 154 -0.27 8.28 13.21
C LEU A 154 -0.44 8.92 14.59
N ARG A 155 -1.55 8.61 15.25
CA ARG A 155 -1.78 8.91 16.67
C ARG A 155 -0.78 8.16 17.55
N SER A 156 -0.72 8.54 18.82
CA SER A 156 0.00 7.74 19.82
C SER A 156 -0.57 6.31 19.85
N GLY A 157 0.29 5.31 19.72
CA GLY A 157 -0.10 3.90 19.61
C GLY A 157 -0.63 3.48 18.22
N GLY A 158 -0.69 4.39 17.26
CA GLY A 158 -1.11 4.08 15.90
C GLY A 158 -0.13 3.17 15.17
N VAL A 159 -0.65 2.40 14.21
CA VAL A 159 0.07 1.33 13.50
C VAL A 159 0.21 1.66 12.02
N LEU A 160 1.43 1.51 11.48
CA LEU A 160 1.65 1.39 10.04
C LEU A 160 1.76 -0.09 9.66
N SER A 161 0.82 -0.58 8.86
CA SER A 161 0.82 -1.95 8.34
C SER A 161 1.37 -1.97 6.91
N VAL A 162 2.56 -2.53 6.73
CA VAL A 162 3.21 -2.68 5.42
C VAL A 162 3.07 -4.11 4.94
N THR A 163 2.50 -4.29 3.74
CA THR A 163 2.35 -5.61 3.08
C THR A 163 3.10 -5.64 1.77
N GLU A 164 3.92 -6.66 1.59
CA GLU A 164 4.67 -6.95 0.37
C GLU A 164 4.38 -8.38 -0.09
N VAL A 165 4.07 -8.55 -1.38
CA VAL A 165 3.75 -9.86 -1.96
C VAL A 165 4.46 -10.09 -3.29
N LEU A 166 4.81 -11.33 -3.56
CA LEU A 166 5.31 -11.79 -4.86
C LEU A 166 4.12 -12.06 -5.81
N PRO A 167 4.26 -11.88 -7.12
CA PRO A 167 5.46 -11.48 -7.87
C PRO A 167 5.54 -9.98 -8.16
N ASP A 168 5.23 -9.11 -7.19
CA ASP A 168 5.32 -7.66 -7.40
C ASP A 168 6.75 -7.27 -7.87
N PRO A 169 6.90 -6.57 -9.01
CA PRO A 169 8.22 -6.12 -9.50
C PRO A 169 8.94 -5.20 -8.50
N HIS A 170 8.18 -4.48 -7.68
CA HIS A 170 8.69 -3.53 -6.69
C HIS A 170 8.83 -4.13 -5.28
N TYR A 171 8.60 -5.44 -5.12
CA TYR A 171 8.71 -6.14 -3.85
C TYR A 171 9.95 -5.71 -3.05
N GLN A 172 9.74 -5.34 -1.79
CA GLN A 172 10.78 -5.02 -0.83
C GLN A 172 11.00 -6.19 0.13
N SER A 173 12.25 -6.60 0.30
CA SER A 173 12.55 -7.63 1.30
C SER A 173 12.26 -7.12 2.71
N LEU A 174 11.88 -8.02 3.62
CA LEU A 174 11.61 -7.68 5.03
C LEU A 174 12.81 -6.97 5.69
N THR A 175 14.04 -7.42 5.39
CA THR A 175 15.27 -6.78 5.90
C THR A 175 15.36 -5.32 5.46
N ARG A 176 15.02 -5.04 4.19
CA ARG A 176 15.02 -3.68 3.65
C ARG A 176 13.93 -2.82 4.29
N VAL A 177 12.71 -3.36 4.45
CA VAL A 177 11.61 -2.63 5.10
C VAL A 177 11.95 -2.29 6.55
N ARG A 178 12.54 -3.22 7.30
CA ARG A 178 13.02 -2.98 8.66
C ARG A 178 14.06 -1.86 8.73
N ALA A 179 15.03 -1.85 7.81
CA ALA A 179 16.05 -0.81 7.76
C ALA A 179 15.45 0.57 7.45
N LEU A 180 14.52 0.65 6.48
CA LEU A 180 13.81 1.89 6.13
C LEU A 180 12.92 2.38 7.29
N ALA A 181 12.21 1.47 7.95
CA ALA A 181 11.38 1.76 9.11
C ALA A 181 12.21 2.33 10.26
N ALA A 182 13.33 1.69 10.59
CA ALA A 182 14.24 2.17 11.63
C ALA A 182 14.79 3.58 11.30
N ALA A 183 15.17 3.84 10.05
CA ALA A 183 15.60 5.16 9.60
C ALA A 183 14.48 6.22 9.71
N ALA A 184 13.21 5.81 9.63
CA ALA A 184 12.05 6.67 9.82
C ALA A 184 11.58 6.76 11.29
N GLY A 185 12.26 6.12 12.25
CA GLY A 185 11.86 6.10 13.66
C GLY A 185 10.67 5.20 13.97
N LEU A 186 10.48 4.16 13.14
CA LEU A 186 9.46 3.13 13.30
C LEU A 186 10.10 1.80 13.71
N HIS A 187 9.42 1.02 14.56
CA HIS A 187 9.87 -0.28 15.03
C HIS A 187 8.84 -1.37 14.73
N GLU A 188 9.32 -2.58 14.45
CA GLU A 188 8.45 -3.73 14.25
C GLU A 188 7.72 -4.09 15.55
N GLN A 189 6.39 -4.11 15.49
CA GLN A 189 5.53 -4.59 16.56
C GLN A 189 5.11 -6.05 16.31
N ARG A 190 4.72 -6.36 15.07
CA ARG A 190 4.22 -7.70 14.72
C ARG A 190 4.53 -8.04 13.26
N LEU A 191 4.84 -9.32 13.03
CA LEU A 191 5.13 -9.85 11.71
C LEU A 191 4.23 -11.05 11.38
N PHE A 192 3.62 -11.01 10.20
CA PHE A 192 2.86 -12.11 9.61
C PHE A 192 3.55 -12.54 8.32
N LYS A 193 4.09 -13.77 8.29
CA LYS A 193 4.71 -14.36 7.10
C LYS A 193 3.73 -15.28 6.39
N GLY A 194 3.69 -15.16 5.07
CA GLY A 194 3.01 -16.09 4.19
C GLY A 194 4.00 -16.72 3.18
N TRP A 195 3.52 -17.67 2.40
CA TRP A 195 4.34 -18.32 1.36
C TRP A 195 4.68 -17.37 0.19
N ALA A 196 3.87 -16.36 -0.06
CA ALA A 196 4.04 -15.42 -1.18
C ALA A 196 4.38 -13.99 -0.73
N GLY A 197 4.58 -13.75 0.57
CA GLY A 197 4.86 -12.40 1.06
C GLY A 197 4.74 -12.29 2.57
N TYR A 198 4.65 -11.06 3.05
CA TYR A 198 4.51 -10.76 4.48
C TYR A 198 3.69 -9.50 4.71
N THR A 199 3.17 -9.36 5.93
CA THR A 199 2.67 -8.12 6.50
C THR A 199 3.47 -7.82 7.75
N VAL A 200 4.03 -6.62 7.87
CA VAL A 200 4.72 -6.16 9.08
C VAL A 200 4.01 -4.92 9.61
N ASN A 201 3.63 -4.97 10.88
CA ASN A 201 3.09 -3.84 11.62
C ASN A 201 4.22 -3.11 12.32
N LEU A 202 4.26 -1.81 12.11
CA LEU A 202 5.28 -0.90 12.61
C LEU A 202 4.61 0.15 13.50
N VAL A 203 5.26 0.54 14.58
CA VAL A 203 4.80 1.58 15.51
C VAL A 203 5.88 2.63 15.72
N ARG A 204 5.50 3.82 16.19
CA ARG A 204 6.47 4.85 16.57
C ARG A 204 7.34 4.32 17.72
N GLY A 205 8.64 4.59 17.66
CA GLY A 205 9.50 4.42 18.80
C GLY A 205 8.98 5.24 19.98
N GLY A 206 8.85 4.61 21.15
CA GLY A 206 8.60 5.37 22.37
C GLY A 206 9.72 6.39 22.54
N SER A 207 9.38 7.65 22.72
CA SER A 207 10.29 8.59 23.38
C SER A 207 10.32 8.16 24.85
N ASP A 208 11.40 7.46 25.25
CA ASP A 208 11.73 7.31 26.67
C ASP A 208 11.88 8.67 27.33
#